data_35408561ba41e2894d3e23ffc62c9595
#
_entry.id   35408561ba41e2894d3e23ffc62c9595
#
_cell.length_a   1.000
_cell.length_b   1.000
_cell.length_c   1.000
_cell.angle_alpha   90.00
_cell.angle_beta   90.00
_cell.angle_gamma   90.00
#
_symmetry.space_group_name_H-M   'P 1'
#
loop_
_entity.id
_entity.type
_entity.pdbx_description
1 polymer ?
#
loop_
_entity_poly.entity_id
_entity_poly.type
_entity_poly.pdbx_seq_one_letter_code
_entity_poly.pdbx_strand_id
1 'polypeptide(L)'
;MDKLNFGDIVLLKFPFTDGKSYKRRPALIINDYDDGDIIICRITSQIYETPYDVNINNWGKSGLRLPSVIRVHKLATLEKD
;
A
#
# COMPACT_ATOMS: atom_id res chain seq x y z
N MET A 1 11.54 -11.00 -7.18
CA MET A 1 11.43 -9.59 -6.73
C MET A 1 12.47 -9.33 -5.66
N ASP A 2 13.17 -8.21 -5.76
CA ASP A 2 14.16 -7.84 -4.76
C ASP A 2 13.49 -7.53 -3.42
N LYS A 3 14.29 -7.57 -2.37
CA LYS A 3 13.80 -7.24 -1.04
C LYS A 3 13.32 -5.80 -0.98
N LEU A 4 12.14 -5.60 -0.41
CA LEU A 4 11.54 -4.29 -0.23
C LEU A 4 11.86 -3.79 1.17
N ASN A 5 11.90 -2.47 1.32
CA ASN A 5 12.28 -1.85 2.57
C ASN A 5 11.09 -1.16 3.22
N PHE A 6 11.12 -1.10 4.55
CA PHE A 6 10.14 -0.33 5.30
C PHE A 6 10.05 1.09 4.76
N GLY A 7 8.85 1.54 4.51
CA GLY A 7 8.61 2.87 3.99
C GLY A 7 8.53 2.98 2.48
N ASP A 8 8.88 1.93 1.75
CA ASP A 8 8.72 1.94 0.29
C ASP A 8 7.25 1.99 -0.08
N ILE A 9 6.92 2.77 -1.11
CA ILE A 9 5.57 2.80 -1.69
C ILE A 9 5.62 2.08 -3.01
N VAL A 10 4.80 1.05 -3.15
CA VAL A 10 4.78 0.20 -4.34
C VAL A 10 3.36 0.07 -4.88
N LEU A 11 3.24 -0.26 -6.16
CA LEU A 11 1.96 -0.59 -6.78
C LEU A 11 1.77 -2.10 -6.73
N LEU A 12 0.68 -2.52 -6.12
CA LEU A 12 0.37 -3.94 -5.99
C LEU A 12 -0.98 -4.25 -6.63
N LYS A 13 -1.14 -5.49 -7.06
CA LYS A 13 -2.42 -5.99 -7.56
C LYS A 13 -3.30 -6.40 -6.38
N PHE A 14 -4.48 -5.83 -6.33
CA PHE A 14 -5.51 -6.22 -5.36
C PHE A 14 -6.68 -6.81 -6.11
N PRO A 15 -7.14 -8.02 -5.74
CA PRO A 15 -8.31 -8.59 -6.41
C PRO A 15 -9.57 -7.86 -6.00
N PHE A 16 -10.52 -7.76 -6.94
CA PHE A 16 -11.87 -7.32 -6.62
C PHE A 16 -12.63 -8.47 -5.95
N THR A 17 -13.73 -8.13 -5.32
CA THR A 17 -14.57 -9.11 -4.63
C THR A 17 -15.17 -10.16 -5.56
N ASP A 18 -15.20 -9.88 -6.87
CA ASP A 18 -15.69 -10.84 -7.87
C ASP A 18 -14.69 -11.98 -8.12
N GLY A 19 -13.45 -11.86 -7.62
CA GLY A 19 -12.43 -12.86 -7.80
C GLY A 19 -11.84 -12.98 -9.19
N LYS A 20 -12.30 -12.15 -10.14
CA LYS A 20 -11.91 -12.24 -11.56
C LYS A 20 -11.05 -11.07 -12.03
N SER A 21 -11.14 -9.93 -11.36
CA SER A 21 -10.50 -8.71 -11.78
C SER A 21 -9.49 -8.26 -10.74
N TYR A 22 -8.52 -7.46 -11.21
CA TYR A 22 -7.49 -6.88 -10.35
C TYR A 22 -7.45 -5.38 -10.56
N LYS A 23 -7.07 -4.67 -9.53
CA LYS A 23 -6.74 -3.25 -9.64
C LYS A 23 -5.39 -3.02 -8.98
N ARG A 24 -4.54 -2.24 -9.65
CA ARG A 24 -3.27 -1.83 -9.05
C ARG A 24 -3.51 -0.66 -8.11
N ARG A 25 -3.04 -0.79 -6.88
CA ARG A 25 -3.18 0.26 -5.87
C ARG A 25 -1.85 0.46 -5.16
N PRO A 26 -1.55 1.69 -4.74
CA PRO A 26 -0.35 1.92 -3.95
C PRO A 26 -0.49 1.35 -2.55
N ALA A 27 0.63 0.92 -2.01
CA ALA A 27 0.70 0.40 -0.66
C ALA A 27 2.05 0.77 -0.04
N LEU A 28 2.04 0.96 1.28
CA LEU A 28 3.25 1.22 2.04
C LEU A 28 3.81 -0.09 2.57
N ILE A 29 5.08 -0.36 2.33
CA ILE A 29 5.73 -1.56 2.84
C ILE A 29 6.05 -1.37 4.31
N ILE A 30 5.54 -2.28 5.14
CA ILE A 30 5.86 -2.31 6.57
C ILE A 30 7.05 -3.23 6.80
N ASN A 31 7.01 -4.42 6.23
CA ASN A 31 8.12 -5.35 6.35
C ASN A 31 8.11 -6.36 5.21
N ASP A 32 9.31 -6.72 4.77
CA ASP A 32 9.56 -7.81 3.83
C ASP A 32 10.39 -8.84 4.59
N TYR A 33 9.77 -9.96 4.93
CA TYR A 33 10.42 -11.00 5.73
C TYR A 33 11.36 -11.89 4.93
N ASP A 34 11.45 -11.64 3.62
CA ASP A 34 12.34 -12.38 2.73
C ASP A 34 11.98 -13.87 2.64
N ASP A 35 10.74 -14.19 2.94
CA ASP A 35 10.18 -15.54 2.87
C ASP A 35 9.07 -15.65 1.82
N GLY A 36 8.93 -14.65 0.99
CA GLY A 36 7.88 -14.57 -0.02
C GLY A 36 6.68 -13.75 0.41
N ASP A 37 6.59 -13.33 1.67
CA ASP A 37 5.47 -12.54 2.19
C ASP A 37 5.92 -11.15 2.58
N ILE A 38 5.00 -10.18 2.39
CA ILE A 38 5.21 -8.81 2.82
C ILE A 38 4.00 -8.33 3.61
N ILE A 39 4.25 -7.45 4.57
CA ILE A 39 3.18 -6.75 5.29
C ILE A 39 3.08 -5.34 4.74
N ILE A 40 1.87 -4.93 4.39
CA ILE A 40 1.64 -3.61 3.81
C ILE A 40 0.52 -2.87 4.54
N CYS A 41 0.55 -1.53 4.43
CA CYS A 41 -0.58 -0.68 4.76
C CYS A 41 -1.19 -0.17 3.47
N ARG A 42 -2.51 -0.12 3.45
CA ARG A 42 -3.24 0.38 2.29
C ARG A 42 -3.10 1.90 2.17
N ILE A 43 -2.90 2.38 0.94
CA ILE A 43 -2.89 3.80 0.61
C ILE A 43 -4.10 4.08 -0.29
N THR A 44 -4.80 5.18 -0.04
CA THR A 44 -5.96 5.56 -0.83
C THR A 44 -5.98 7.07 -1.06
N SER A 45 -6.51 7.47 -2.22
CA SER A 45 -6.77 8.88 -2.52
C SER A 45 -8.11 9.35 -1.97
N GLN A 46 -8.95 8.43 -1.49
CA GLN A 46 -10.14 8.82 -0.75
C GLN A 46 -9.71 9.28 0.63
N ILE A 47 -9.90 10.57 0.91
CA ILE A 47 -9.39 11.15 2.15
C ILE A 47 -10.29 10.78 3.31
N TYR A 48 -9.70 10.10 4.28
CA TYR A 48 -10.32 9.80 5.57
C TYR A 48 -9.61 10.62 6.65
N GLU A 49 -10.36 11.08 7.62
CA GLU A 49 -9.81 11.93 8.68
C GLU A 49 -10.01 11.27 10.03
N THR A 50 -9.38 10.11 10.21
CA THR A 50 -9.43 9.38 11.47
C THR A 50 -8.05 9.40 12.12
N PRO A 51 -7.95 9.05 13.43
CA PRO A 51 -6.63 8.95 14.09
C PRO A 51 -5.72 7.90 13.48
N TYR A 52 -6.26 7.00 12.65
CA TYR A 52 -5.49 5.91 12.04
C TYR A 52 -5.04 6.23 10.62
N ASP A 53 -5.32 7.44 10.14
CA ASP A 53 -4.97 7.84 8.78
C ASP A 53 -3.84 8.86 8.83
N VAL A 54 -2.81 8.64 8.00
CA VAL A 54 -1.66 9.52 7.92
C VAL A 54 -1.60 10.13 6.54
N ASN A 55 -1.59 11.46 6.47
CA ASN A 55 -1.47 12.17 5.20
C ASN A 55 -0.07 12.00 4.63
N ILE A 56 0.00 11.80 3.31
CA ILE A 56 1.27 11.77 2.59
C ILE A 56 1.51 13.17 2.05
N ASN A 57 2.39 13.93 2.70
CA ASN A 57 2.63 15.33 2.34
C ASN A 57 3.34 15.49 0.99
N ASN A 58 4.22 14.55 0.66
CA ASN A 58 4.99 14.59 -0.59
C ASN A 58 4.49 13.55 -1.58
N TRP A 59 3.17 13.48 -1.75
CA TRP A 59 2.55 12.44 -2.56
C TRP A 59 3.09 12.41 -4.00
N GLY A 60 3.36 13.58 -4.59
CA GLY A 60 3.90 13.64 -5.95
C GLY A 60 5.31 13.05 -6.04
N LYS A 61 6.16 13.31 -5.05
CA LYS A 61 7.52 12.77 -5.00
C LYS A 61 7.53 11.27 -4.74
N SER A 62 6.46 10.77 -4.13
CA SER A 62 6.31 9.34 -3.86
C SER A 62 5.75 8.57 -5.06
N GLY A 63 5.53 9.24 -6.19
CA GLY A 63 5.00 8.61 -7.39
C GLY A 63 3.48 8.52 -7.43
N LEU A 64 2.79 9.16 -6.51
CA LEU A 64 1.33 9.17 -6.46
C LEU A 64 0.79 10.29 -7.34
N ARG A 65 -0.40 10.11 -7.87
CA ARG A 65 -1.03 11.09 -8.78
C ARG A 65 -1.95 12.06 -8.08
N LEU A 66 -2.40 11.73 -6.88
CA LEU A 66 -3.37 12.50 -6.12
C LEU A 66 -2.94 12.57 -4.66
N PRO A 67 -3.38 13.60 -3.93
CA PRO A 67 -3.24 13.59 -2.48
C PRO A 67 -3.80 12.30 -1.92
N SER A 68 -3.07 11.66 -1.01
CA SER A 68 -3.40 10.33 -0.53
C SER A 68 -3.13 10.21 0.96
N VAL A 69 -3.75 9.23 1.58
CA VAL A 69 -3.53 8.91 2.99
C VAL A 69 -3.13 7.44 3.14
N ILE A 70 -2.31 7.17 4.13
CA ILE A 70 -1.99 5.81 4.54
C ILE A 70 -2.98 5.40 5.62
N ARG A 71 -3.71 4.33 5.40
CA ARG A 71 -4.65 3.78 6.38
C ARG A 71 -3.92 2.76 7.25
N VAL A 72 -3.35 3.23 8.34
CA VAL A 72 -2.45 2.44 9.19
C VAL A 72 -3.13 1.19 9.74
N HIS A 73 -4.44 1.24 9.98
CA HIS A 73 -5.19 0.09 10.51
C HIS A 73 -5.61 -0.91 9.43
N LYS A 74 -5.36 -0.60 8.16
CA LYS A 74 -5.68 -1.51 7.05
C LYS A 74 -4.42 -2.24 6.61
N LEU A 75 -3.96 -3.12 7.49
CA LEU A 75 -2.80 -3.95 7.26
C LEU A 75 -3.20 -5.22 6.50
N ALA A 76 -2.31 -5.69 5.66
CA ALA A 76 -2.50 -6.96 4.96
C ALA A 76 -1.16 -7.64 4.76
N THR A 77 -1.17 -8.97 4.78
CA THR A 77 -0.01 -9.78 4.42
C THR A 77 -0.27 -10.34 3.02
N LEU A 78 0.65 -10.08 2.11
CA LEU A 78 0.51 -10.48 0.72
C LEU A 78 1.72 -11.30 0.30
N GLU A 79 1.50 -12.21 -0.66
CA GLU A 79 2.60 -12.91 -1.30
C GLU A 79 3.28 -11.98 -2.30
N LYS A 80 4.59 -12.02 -2.25
CA LYS A 80 5.44 -11.29 -3.18
C LYS A 80 5.76 -12.21 -4.37
N ASP A 81 5.47 -11.80 -5.56
CA ASP A 81 5.87 -12.58 -6.73
C ASP A 81 6.34 -11.72 -7.89
#